data_0e2783509167f722591eb986a8ec0386
#
_entry.id   0e2783509167f722591eb986a8ec0386
#
_cell.length_a   1.000
_cell.length_b   1.000
_cell.length_c   1.000
_cell.angle_alpha   90.00
_cell.angle_beta   90.00
_cell.angle_gamma   90.00
#
_symmetry.space_group_name_H-M   'P 1'
#
loop_
_entity.id
_entity.type
_entity.pdbx_description
1 polymer ?
#
loop_
_entity_poly.entity_id
_entity_poly.type
_entity_poly.pdbx_seq_one_letter_code
_entity_poly.pdbx_strand_id
1 'polypeptide(L)'
;MTQSMLAARPISEPISTGFQPAYYRLVSITRLPASHGQGVTNLASLYHDQEELLVTWQSPQVDCRLKRGCHVAIRGRTSLAPSGDAWRIQRLDLLEKPLPGVNPFETIPASWVRDRSWIARAGDLWQRLSRQFQHLLTAVFWDARRFERFLTGPAALSSYRPLPNANLRHAVETAEQAIALAHGLSAVSPSVLIAAALLHDAGKADDYRLTPERNGYAFSERGLLVGSRHTVLEWLAVARGRDGVIVPDRQYLALIHALTATPGASALGIREPQTIEATILSVAHRVSAESAWPPSASLAGNHQQRTTVSRAR
;
A
#
# COMPACT_ATOMS: atom_id res chain seq x y z
N MET A 1 41.15 34.83 11.78
CA MET A 1 40.23 34.76 10.61
C MET A 1 40.66 33.58 9.81
N THR A 2 40.01 32.43 10.03
CA THR A 2 40.34 31.18 9.34
C THR A 2 39.03 30.67 8.72
N GLN A 3 38.90 30.85 7.42
CA GLN A 3 37.76 30.31 6.63
C GLN A 3 37.93 28.80 6.53
N SER A 4 36.95 28.08 7.08
CA SER A 4 36.78 26.64 6.88
C SER A 4 36.11 26.40 5.53
N MET A 5 36.87 25.89 4.58
CA MET A 5 36.36 25.38 3.31
C MET A 5 35.61 24.06 3.57
N LEU A 6 34.31 24.09 3.42
CA LEU A 6 33.49 22.89 3.31
C LEU A 6 33.86 22.16 2.01
N ALA A 7 34.51 21.02 2.15
CA ALA A 7 34.83 20.13 1.05
C ALA A 7 33.50 19.54 0.49
N ALA A 8 33.24 19.83 -0.78
CA ALA A 8 32.18 19.19 -1.54
C ALA A 8 32.43 17.67 -1.59
N ARG A 9 31.42 16.87 -1.19
CA ARG A 9 31.46 15.42 -1.37
C ARG A 9 31.52 15.10 -2.87
N PRO A 10 32.36 14.17 -3.30
CA PRO A 10 32.36 13.76 -4.70
C PRO A 10 31.01 13.11 -5.03
N ILE A 11 30.41 13.58 -6.12
CA ILE A 11 29.26 12.96 -6.77
C ILE A 11 29.73 11.59 -7.23
N SER A 12 29.22 10.53 -6.61
CA SER A 12 29.46 9.15 -7.05
C SER A 12 28.99 9.02 -8.49
N GLU A 13 29.90 8.62 -9.37
CA GLU A 13 29.60 8.30 -10.76
C GLU A 13 28.44 7.31 -10.81
N PRO A 14 27.46 7.48 -11.74
CA PRO A 14 26.36 6.54 -11.90
C PRO A 14 26.93 5.22 -12.38
N ILE A 15 26.89 4.19 -11.54
CA ILE A 15 27.17 2.81 -11.92
C ILE A 15 26.10 2.43 -12.94
N SER A 16 26.47 2.49 -14.21
CA SER A 16 25.69 1.99 -15.32
C SER A 16 25.71 0.46 -15.31
N THR A 17 24.97 -0.16 -14.42
CA THR A 17 24.58 -1.57 -14.55
C THR A 17 23.28 -1.63 -15.33
N GLY A 18 23.32 -2.26 -16.51
CA GLY A 18 22.35 -2.22 -17.58
C GLY A 18 20.93 -2.74 -17.33
N PHE A 19 20.37 -2.58 -16.15
CA PHE A 19 18.98 -2.94 -15.88
C PHE A 19 18.17 -1.67 -15.56
N GLN A 20 17.36 -1.26 -16.53
CA GLN A 20 16.40 -0.17 -16.34
C GLN A 20 15.06 -0.78 -15.91
N PRO A 21 14.43 -0.32 -14.80
CA PRO A 21 13.08 -0.74 -14.44
C PRO A 21 12.09 -0.53 -15.60
N ALA A 22 11.20 -1.51 -15.78
CA ALA A 22 10.20 -1.45 -16.85
C ALA A 22 9.09 -0.43 -16.55
N TYR A 23 8.94 -0.01 -15.29
CA TYR A 23 7.91 0.91 -14.83
C TYR A 23 8.39 1.74 -13.63
N TYR A 24 7.77 2.88 -13.44
CA TYR A 24 8.03 3.80 -12.35
C TYR A 24 6.72 4.38 -11.81
N ARG A 25 6.77 4.91 -10.61
CA ARG A 25 5.73 5.80 -10.09
C ARG A 25 6.09 7.25 -10.36
N LEU A 26 5.15 7.99 -10.91
CA LEU A 26 5.28 9.44 -11.12
C LEU A 26 5.10 10.15 -9.77
N VAL A 27 6.21 10.67 -9.22
CA VAL A 27 6.22 11.34 -7.90
C VAL A 27 5.77 12.79 -8.03
N SER A 28 6.30 13.48 -9.04
CA SER A 28 5.93 14.86 -9.34
C SER A 28 6.04 15.15 -10.83
N ILE A 29 5.31 16.13 -11.30
CA ILE A 29 5.42 16.62 -12.67
C ILE A 29 5.20 18.14 -12.72
N THR A 30 6.15 18.85 -13.31
CA THR A 30 6.09 20.29 -13.59
C THR A 30 6.03 20.50 -15.09
N ARG A 31 5.21 21.43 -15.53
CA ARG A 31 5.00 21.74 -16.93
C ARG A 31 5.26 23.22 -17.17
N LEU A 32 6.15 23.51 -18.10
CA LEU A 32 6.55 24.86 -18.47
C LEU A 32 6.31 25.06 -19.96
N PRO A 33 6.01 26.29 -20.43
CA PRO A 33 6.00 26.59 -21.84
C PRO A 33 7.35 26.20 -22.48
N ALA A 34 7.34 25.69 -23.71
CA ALA A 34 8.59 25.39 -24.41
C ALA A 34 9.36 26.68 -24.70
N SER A 35 10.67 26.65 -24.48
CA SER A 35 11.55 27.83 -24.68
C SER A 35 11.63 28.33 -26.10
N HIS A 36 11.39 27.46 -27.10
CA HIS A 36 11.49 27.76 -28.50
C HIS A 36 10.29 27.17 -29.27
N GLY A 37 9.19 27.93 -29.39
CA GLY A 37 8.05 27.52 -30.19
C GLY A 37 6.83 27.06 -29.41
N GLN A 38 5.93 26.35 -30.11
CA GLN A 38 4.72 25.81 -29.54
C GLN A 38 5.00 24.49 -28.77
N GLY A 39 4.36 24.30 -27.61
CA GLY A 39 4.46 23.07 -26.85
C GLY A 39 4.78 23.27 -25.38
N VAL A 40 5.06 22.16 -24.70
CA VAL A 40 5.29 22.08 -23.26
C VAL A 40 6.60 21.33 -23.00
N THR A 41 7.43 21.91 -22.16
CA THR A 41 8.56 21.21 -21.54
C THR A 41 8.08 20.62 -20.22
N ASN A 42 8.19 19.31 -20.11
CA ASN A 42 7.80 18.57 -18.91
C ASN A 42 9.06 18.20 -18.13
N LEU A 43 8.99 18.32 -16.80
CA LEU A 43 10.00 17.85 -15.85
C LEU A 43 9.29 16.98 -14.83
N ALA A 44 9.73 15.74 -14.66
CA ALA A 44 9.09 14.78 -13.77
C ALA A 44 10.09 14.01 -12.93
N SER A 45 9.75 13.81 -11.63
CA SER A 45 10.45 12.89 -10.75
C SER A 45 9.75 11.53 -10.77
N LEU A 46 10.52 10.48 -11.02
CA LEU A 46 10.09 9.09 -11.12
C LEU A 46 10.76 8.27 -10.02
N TYR A 47 10.03 7.32 -9.48
CA TYR A 47 10.54 6.46 -8.42
C TYR A 47 10.31 4.98 -8.72
N HIS A 48 11.37 4.21 -8.55
CA HIS A 48 11.41 2.77 -8.37
C HIS A 48 12.43 2.47 -7.26
N ASP A 49 12.32 1.37 -6.54
CA ASP A 49 13.26 1.01 -5.46
C ASP A 49 14.70 0.84 -5.93
N GLN A 50 14.89 0.50 -7.21
CA GLN A 50 16.18 0.34 -7.87
C GLN A 50 16.75 1.65 -8.42
N GLU A 51 15.91 2.63 -8.73
CA GLU A 51 16.35 3.88 -9.37
C GLU A 51 15.37 5.03 -9.11
N GLU A 52 15.88 6.18 -8.71
CA GLU A 52 15.13 7.43 -8.67
C GLU A 52 15.64 8.34 -9.78
N LEU A 53 14.73 8.85 -10.61
CA LEU A 53 15.06 9.61 -11.81
C LEU A 53 14.36 10.96 -11.85
N LEU A 54 15.10 11.97 -12.25
CA LEU A 54 14.54 13.20 -12.78
C LEU A 54 14.61 13.13 -14.31
N VAL A 55 13.47 13.29 -14.99
CA VAL A 55 13.36 13.18 -16.45
C VAL A 55 12.75 14.42 -17.05
N THR A 56 13.18 14.77 -18.28
CA THR A 56 12.62 15.89 -19.04
C THR A 56 12.33 15.49 -20.48
N TRP A 57 11.23 16.03 -21.02
CA TRP A 57 10.85 15.84 -22.44
C TRP A 57 9.96 16.99 -22.90
N GLN A 58 9.90 17.15 -24.22
CA GLN A 58 8.99 18.10 -24.86
C GLN A 58 7.79 17.37 -25.45
N SER A 59 6.63 17.98 -25.37
CA SER A 59 5.39 17.48 -25.97
C SER A 59 4.61 18.62 -26.62
N PRO A 60 3.87 18.37 -27.73
CA PRO A 60 3.05 19.40 -28.36
C PRO A 60 1.94 19.91 -27.45
N GLN A 61 1.42 19.03 -26.57
CA GLN A 61 0.30 19.30 -25.69
C GLN A 61 0.54 18.68 -24.31
N VAL A 62 -0.20 19.19 -23.31
CA VAL A 62 -0.22 18.64 -21.96
C VAL A 62 -1.00 17.33 -21.94
N ASP A 63 -0.37 16.24 -21.50
CA ASP A 63 -1.09 15.02 -21.16
C ASP A 63 -1.62 15.11 -19.70
N CYS A 64 -2.92 15.45 -19.56
CA CYS A 64 -3.59 15.58 -18.26
C CYS A 64 -3.78 14.26 -17.50
N ARG A 65 -3.56 13.11 -18.15
CA ARG A 65 -3.64 11.78 -17.53
C ARG A 65 -2.41 11.50 -16.65
N LEU A 66 -1.26 12.10 -17.00
CA LEU A 66 -0.05 12.01 -16.17
C LEU A 66 -0.23 12.84 -14.90
N LYS A 67 -0.52 12.16 -13.80
CA LYS A 67 -0.77 12.74 -12.47
C LYS A 67 0.13 12.08 -11.44
N ARG A 68 0.43 12.81 -10.37
CA ARG A 68 1.15 12.24 -9.21
C ARG A 68 0.54 10.91 -8.80
N GLY A 69 1.39 9.91 -8.63
CA GLY A 69 1.05 8.58 -8.18
C GLY A 69 0.73 7.57 -9.28
N CYS A 70 0.50 7.96 -10.54
CA CYS A 70 0.27 7.00 -11.60
C CYS A 70 1.56 6.22 -11.96
N HIS A 71 1.37 5.02 -12.52
CA HIS A 71 2.48 4.24 -13.04
C HIS A 71 2.76 4.61 -14.50
N VAL A 72 4.04 4.71 -14.82
CA VAL A 72 4.50 5.13 -16.14
C VAL A 72 5.68 4.26 -16.61
N ALA A 73 5.86 4.16 -17.90
CA ALA A 73 7.04 3.60 -18.52
C ALA A 73 7.81 4.69 -19.31
N ILE A 74 9.13 4.62 -19.31
CA ILE A 74 9.98 5.55 -20.05
C ILE A 74 10.12 5.04 -21.48
N ARG A 75 9.96 5.95 -22.46
CA ARG A 75 10.28 5.70 -23.86
C ARG A 75 11.46 6.56 -24.29
N GLY A 76 12.47 5.89 -24.86
CA GLY A 76 13.62 6.55 -25.47
C GLY A 76 14.45 7.40 -24.51
N ARG A 77 15.11 6.79 -23.53
CA ARG A 77 16.11 7.46 -22.69
C ARG A 77 17.35 7.74 -23.53
N THR A 78 17.74 9.00 -23.70
CA THR A 78 18.81 9.37 -24.63
C THR A 78 20.08 9.86 -23.96
N SER A 79 20.01 10.90 -23.11
CA SER A 79 21.18 11.53 -22.51
C SER A 79 20.79 12.32 -21.26
N LEU A 80 21.77 12.70 -20.47
CA LEU A 80 21.56 13.72 -19.45
C LEU A 80 21.28 15.08 -20.10
N ALA A 81 20.41 15.87 -19.51
CA ALA A 81 20.19 17.25 -19.91
C ALA A 81 21.48 18.08 -19.72
N PRO A 82 21.66 19.22 -20.42
CA PRO A 82 22.83 20.05 -20.27
C PRO A 82 23.10 20.53 -18.83
N SER A 83 22.05 20.63 -18.00
CA SER A 83 22.19 20.91 -16.56
C SER A 83 22.81 19.76 -15.76
N GLY A 84 22.92 18.56 -16.34
CA GLY A 84 23.43 17.36 -15.66
C GLY A 84 22.47 16.67 -14.71
N ASP A 85 21.31 17.29 -14.39
CA ASP A 85 20.44 16.84 -13.29
C ASP A 85 19.27 15.97 -13.77
N ALA A 86 18.89 16.03 -15.03
CA ALA A 86 17.73 15.33 -15.57
C ALA A 86 18.07 14.51 -16.82
N TRP A 87 17.46 13.35 -16.97
CA TRP A 87 17.55 12.54 -18.16
C TRP A 87 16.59 13.03 -19.24
N ARG A 88 17.08 13.20 -20.45
CA ARG A 88 16.22 13.43 -21.63
C ARG A 88 15.60 12.12 -22.07
N ILE A 89 14.28 12.14 -22.24
CA ILE A 89 13.49 11.02 -22.74
C ILE A 89 12.64 11.47 -23.92
N GLN A 90 12.14 10.53 -24.71
CA GLN A 90 11.19 10.86 -25.77
C GLN A 90 9.82 11.19 -25.20
N ARG A 91 9.32 10.33 -24.28
CA ARG A 91 8.04 10.54 -23.60
C ARG A 91 7.89 9.60 -22.42
N LEU A 92 6.88 9.88 -21.58
CA LEU A 92 6.33 8.94 -20.61
C LEU A 92 5.06 8.30 -21.18
N ASP A 93 4.99 6.98 -21.13
CA ASP A 93 3.77 6.24 -21.42
C ASP A 93 3.04 5.96 -20.13
N LEU A 94 1.79 6.39 -20.00
CA LEU A 94 0.92 6.06 -18.87
C LEU A 94 0.55 4.58 -18.94
N LEU A 95 0.74 3.85 -17.83
CA LEU A 95 0.20 2.52 -17.67
C LEU A 95 -1.25 2.66 -17.18
N GLU A 96 -2.21 2.57 -18.10
CA GLU A 96 -3.63 2.84 -17.81
C GLU A 96 -4.30 1.71 -17.02
N LYS A 97 -3.78 0.49 -17.14
CA LYS A 97 -4.32 -0.70 -16.48
C LYS A 97 -3.25 -1.42 -15.66
N PRO A 98 -3.63 -2.10 -14.58
CA PRO A 98 -2.71 -2.94 -13.85
C PRO A 98 -2.13 -4.03 -14.76
N LEU A 99 -0.82 -4.16 -14.73
CA LEU A 99 -0.11 -5.18 -15.51
C LEU A 99 0.37 -6.30 -14.59
N PRO A 100 0.25 -7.58 -15.04
CA PRO A 100 0.88 -8.69 -14.34
C PRO A 100 2.39 -8.45 -14.17
N GLY A 101 2.91 -8.72 -12.98
CA GLY A 101 4.34 -8.55 -12.68
C GLY A 101 4.76 -7.14 -12.22
N VAL A 102 3.87 -6.16 -12.25
CA VAL A 102 4.14 -4.87 -11.59
C VAL A 102 3.94 -5.02 -10.08
N ASN A 103 5.03 -4.95 -9.33
CA ASN A 103 4.97 -4.95 -7.88
C ASN A 103 4.69 -3.51 -7.37
N PRO A 104 3.52 -3.22 -6.78
CA PRO A 104 3.21 -1.88 -6.35
C PRO A 104 4.13 -1.39 -5.22
N PHE A 105 4.72 -2.31 -4.43
CA PHE A 105 5.60 -1.98 -3.32
C PHE A 105 6.99 -1.49 -3.77
N GLU A 106 7.47 -1.88 -4.94
CA GLU A 106 8.74 -1.41 -5.51
C GLU A 106 8.70 0.07 -5.94
N THR A 107 7.52 0.66 -6.02
CA THR A 107 7.34 2.03 -6.52
C THR A 107 6.88 3.02 -5.44
N ILE A 108 7.10 2.72 -4.16
CA ILE A 108 6.67 3.58 -3.05
C ILE A 108 7.79 4.57 -2.69
N PRO A 109 7.60 5.89 -2.94
CA PRO A 109 8.61 6.88 -2.60
C PRO A 109 8.79 7.03 -1.08
N ALA A 110 10.00 7.39 -0.65
CA ALA A 110 10.33 7.59 0.75
C ALA A 110 9.47 8.68 1.43
N SER A 111 8.90 9.61 0.65
CA SER A 111 7.96 10.61 1.16
C SER A 111 6.63 10.03 1.68
N TRP A 112 6.24 8.83 1.22
CA TRP A 112 5.03 8.15 1.71
C TRP A 112 5.32 7.29 2.94
N VAL A 113 6.40 6.52 2.90
CA VAL A 113 6.80 5.60 3.98
C VAL A 113 8.29 5.73 4.22
N ARG A 114 8.66 6.26 5.39
CA ARG A 114 10.07 6.48 5.77
C ARG A 114 10.79 5.20 6.14
N ASP A 115 10.11 4.34 6.90
CA ASP A 115 10.67 3.03 7.28
C ASP A 115 10.55 2.04 6.12
N ARG A 116 11.63 1.94 5.36
CA ARG A 116 11.70 1.09 4.17
C ARG A 116 11.63 -0.41 4.48
N SER A 117 11.88 -0.81 5.72
CA SER A 117 11.83 -2.23 6.11
C SER A 117 10.42 -2.83 5.91
N TRP A 118 9.37 -2.05 6.20
CA TRP A 118 7.98 -2.49 6.00
C TRP A 118 7.63 -2.64 4.52
N ILE A 119 8.19 -1.79 3.67
CA ILE A 119 8.00 -1.88 2.22
C ILE A 119 8.69 -3.10 1.65
N ALA A 120 9.95 -3.35 2.05
CA ALA A 120 10.69 -4.54 1.63
C ALA A 120 9.93 -5.82 2.03
N ARG A 121 9.49 -5.95 3.28
CA ARG A 121 8.70 -7.09 3.77
C ARG A 121 7.39 -7.27 3.00
N ALA A 122 6.68 -6.17 2.71
CA ALA A 122 5.46 -6.23 1.89
C ALA A 122 5.76 -6.68 0.45
N GLY A 123 6.86 -6.20 -0.12
CA GLY A 123 7.35 -6.64 -1.45
C GLY A 123 7.68 -8.13 -1.48
N ASP A 124 8.37 -8.64 -0.45
CA ASP A 124 8.69 -10.08 -0.31
C ASP A 124 7.41 -10.93 -0.20
N LEU A 125 6.41 -10.46 0.58
CA LEU A 125 5.11 -11.12 0.67
C LEU A 125 4.39 -11.14 -0.68
N TRP A 126 4.44 -10.03 -1.45
CA TRP A 126 3.89 -9.98 -2.80
C TRP A 126 4.58 -10.96 -3.74
N GLN A 127 5.90 -11.08 -3.70
CA GLN A 127 6.67 -12.03 -4.52
C GLN A 127 6.31 -13.49 -4.25
N ARG A 128 5.88 -13.82 -3.04
CA ARG A 128 5.44 -15.18 -2.65
C ARG A 128 4.05 -15.55 -3.16
N LEU A 129 3.28 -14.59 -3.68
CA LEU A 129 1.97 -14.83 -4.29
C LEU A 129 2.11 -15.55 -5.65
N SER A 130 1.11 -16.35 -6.01
CA SER A 130 0.97 -16.81 -7.39
C SER A 130 0.72 -15.62 -8.34
N ARG A 131 1.07 -15.76 -9.63
CA ARG A 131 0.92 -14.68 -10.62
C ARG A 131 -0.49 -14.08 -10.68
N GLN A 132 -1.52 -14.92 -10.51
CA GLN A 132 -2.92 -14.46 -10.50
C GLN A 132 -3.18 -13.56 -9.27
N PHE A 133 -2.68 -13.94 -8.10
CA PHE A 133 -2.83 -13.14 -6.89
C PHE A 133 -1.93 -11.89 -6.88
N GLN A 134 -0.75 -11.96 -7.49
CA GLN A 134 0.07 -10.77 -7.73
C GLN A 134 -0.70 -9.75 -8.57
N HIS A 135 -1.30 -10.18 -9.69
CA HIS A 135 -2.11 -9.31 -10.53
C HIS A 135 -3.33 -8.76 -9.80
N LEU A 136 -4.02 -9.59 -9.02
CA LEU A 136 -5.16 -9.16 -8.21
C LEU A 136 -4.77 -8.07 -7.21
N LEU A 137 -3.69 -8.28 -6.46
CA LEU A 137 -3.23 -7.32 -5.46
C LEU A 137 -2.76 -6.01 -6.12
N THR A 138 -2.04 -6.12 -7.23
CA THR A 138 -1.63 -4.96 -8.04
C THR A 138 -2.83 -4.18 -8.54
N ALA A 139 -3.89 -4.84 -9.03
CA ALA A 139 -5.12 -4.18 -9.48
C ALA A 139 -5.88 -3.49 -8.33
N VAL A 140 -5.94 -4.11 -7.16
CA VAL A 140 -6.56 -3.51 -5.96
C VAL A 140 -5.82 -2.23 -5.54
N PHE A 141 -4.48 -2.22 -5.60
CA PHE A 141 -3.64 -1.09 -5.23
C PHE A 141 -3.23 -0.19 -6.41
N TRP A 142 -3.87 -0.34 -7.57
CA TRP A 142 -3.55 0.49 -8.75
C TRP A 142 -3.96 1.94 -8.58
N ASP A 143 -5.04 2.22 -7.85
CA ASP A 143 -5.41 3.59 -7.49
C ASP A 143 -4.40 4.17 -6.51
N ALA A 144 -3.64 5.15 -6.99
CA ALA A 144 -2.54 5.74 -6.24
C ALA A 144 -2.97 6.40 -4.92
N ARG A 145 -4.16 7.06 -4.90
CA ARG A 145 -4.67 7.73 -3.71
C ARG A 145 -5.10 6.73 -2.65
N ARG A 146 -5.78 5.67 -3.07
CA ARG A 146 -6.17 4.56 -2.19
C ARG A 146 -4.94 3.89 -1.61
N PHE A 147 -3.95 3.59 -2.45
CA PHE A 147 -2.71 2.95 -2.03
C PHE A 147 -1.92 3.83 -1.07
N GLU A 148 -1.75 5.12 -1.37
CA GLU A 148 -1.09 6.08 -0.45
C GLU A 148 -1.79 6.11 0.91
N ARG A 149 -3.14 6.15 0.96
CA ARG A 149 -3.89 6.13 2.21
C ARG A 149 -3.76 4.80 2.97
N PHE A 150 -3.75 3.67 2.27
CA PHE A 150 -3.47 2.37 2.88
C PHE A 150 -2.09 2.35 3.55
N LEU A 151 -1.08 2.88 2.86
CA LEU A 151 0.30 2.89 3.36
C LEU A 151 0.51 3.86 4.53
N THR A 152 -0.14 5.01 4.51
CA THR A 152 0.09 6.11 5.47
C THR A 152 -0.93 6.15 6.60
N GLY A 153 -2.05 5.45 6.45
CA GLY A 153 -3.19 5.51 7.37
C GLY A 153 -2.97 4.77 8.70
N PRO A 154 -3.82 5.05 9.68
CA PRO A 154 -3.81 4.38 10.98
C PRO A 154 -4.43 2.99 10.89
N ALA A 155 -4.02 2.08 11.77
CA ALA A 155 -4.66 0.77 11.94
C ALA A 155 -6.00 0.86 12.71
N ALA A 156 -6.14 1.84 13.61
CA ALA A 156 -7.36 2.09 14.38
C ALA A 156 -7.41 3.57 14.82
N LEU A 157 -8.63 4.08 15.07
CA LEU A 157 -8.85 5.44 15.60
C LEU A 157 -8.74 5.51 17.13
N SER A 158 -8.85 4.37 17.82
CA SER A 158 -8.86 4.28 19.29
C SER A 158 -7.50 4.50 19.96
N SER A 159 -6.41 4.53 19.21
CA SER A 159 -5.10 4.83 19.75
C SER A 159 -4.95 6.34 19.98
N TYR A 160 -4.51 6.75 21.16
CA TYR A 160 -4.32 8.15 21.59
C TYR A 160 -3.43 8.96 20.62
N ARG A 161 -2.58 8.30 19.85
CA ARG A 161 -1.84 8.84 18.69
C ARG A 161 -1.75 7.76 17.62
N PRO A 162 -2.57 7.83 16.56
CA PRO A 162 -2.46 6.89 15.47
C PRO A 162 -1.05 7.01 14.84
N LEU A 163 -0.28 5.92 14.95
CA LEU A 163 1.05 5.87 14.36
C LEU A 163 0.96 5.93 12.83
N PRO A 164 1.82 6.70 12.18
CA PRO A 164 1.90 6.71 10.72
C PRO A 164 2.30 5.31 10.23
N ASN A 165 1.76 4.92 9.09
CA ASN A 165 1.97 3.62 8.45
C ASN A 165 1.49 2.41 9.29
N ALA A 166 0.66 2.64 10.31
CA ALA A 166 0.21 1.56 11.19
C ALA A 166 -0.64 0.51 10.46
N ASN A 167 -1.42 0.91 9.46
CA ASN A 167 -2.23 -0.03 8.68
C ASN A 167 -1.36 -0.97 7.83
N LEU A 168 -0.34 -0.44 7.13
CA LEU A 168 0.64 -1.25 6.41
C LEU A 168 1.37 -2.21 7.37
N ARG A 169 1.87 -1.67 8.47
CA ARG A 169 2.58 -2.46 9.47
C ARG A 169 1.72 -3.62 9.97
N HIS A 170 0.49 -3.34 10.39
CA HIS A 170 -0.45 -4.36 10.86
C HIS A 170 -0.73 -5.43 9.79
N ALA A 171 -0.94 -5.04 8.53
CA ALA A 171 -1.17 -5.97 7.43
C ALA A 171 0.03 -6.91 7.21
N VAL A 172 1.26 -6.38 7.23
CA VAL A 172 2.50 -7.16 7.08
C VAL A 172 2.70 -8.11 8.25
N GLU A 173 2.60 -7.62 9.50
CA GLU A 173 2.72 -8.45 10.70
C GLU A 173 1.68 -9.58 10.71
N THR A 174 0.43 -9.28 10.36
CA THR A 174 -0.64 -10.28 10.25
C THR A 174 -0.30 -11.33 9.20
N ALA A 175 0.24 -10.94 8.04
CA ALA A 175 0.61 -11.88 6.98
C ALA A 175 1.75 -12.81 7.41
N GLU A 176 2.78 -12.29 8.05
CA GLU A 176 3.92 -13.09 8.52
C GLU A 176 3.51 -14.06 9.62
N GLN A 177 2.68 -13.63 10.56
CA GLN A 177 2.13 -14.52 11.59
C GLN A 177 1.24 -15.59 10.98
N ALA A 178 0.40 -15.23 10.01
CA ALA A 178 -0.43 -16.19 9.31
C ALA A 178 0.40 -17.26 8.59
N ILE A 179 1.51 -16.86 7.95
CA ILE A 179 2.44 -17.78 7.31
C ILE A 179 3.10 -18.70 8.33
N ALA A 180 3.53 -18.16 9.48
CA ALA A 180 4.14 -18.94 10.54
C ALA A 180 3.17 -19.99 11.10
N LEU A 181 1.90 -19.61 11.32
CA LEU A 181 0.84 -20.52 11.76
C LEU A 181 0.49 -21.60 10.72
N ALA A 182 0.65 -21.28 9.43
CA ALA A 182 0.39 -22.21 8.33
C ALA A 182 1.54 -23.21 8.07
N HIS A 183 2.67 -23.04 8.75
CA HIS A 183 3.85 -23.89 8.54
C HIS A 183 3.51 -25.37 8.78
N GLY A 184 3.85 -26.23 7.84
CA GLY A 184 3.56 -27.67 7.89
C GLY A 184 2.14 -28.07 7.51
N LEU A 185 1.23 -27.14 7.19
CA LEU A 185 -0.13 -27.41 6.79
C LEU A 185 -0.26 -27.46 5.27
N SER A 186 -0.31 -28.66 4.67
CA SER A 186 -0.36 -28.86 3.21
C SER A 186 -1.69 -28.43 2.56
N ALA A 187 -2.77 -28.33 3.34
CA ALA A 187 -4.09 -27.97 2.84
C ALA A 187 -4.31 -26.44 2.66
N VAL A 188 -3.36 -25.63 3.12
CA VAL A 188 -3.46 -24.15 3.05
C VAL A 188 -2.99 -23.66 1.69
N SER A 189 -3.75 -22.72 1.10
CA SER A 189 -3.29 -21.93 -0.05
C SER A 189 -2.48 -20.72 0.41
N PRO A 190 -1.15 -20.69 0.24
CA PRO A 190 -0.34 -19.55 0.69
C PRO A 190 -0.77 -18.23 0.04
N SER A 191 -1.13 -18.25 -1.25
CA SER A 191 -1.56 -17.05 -1.96
C SER A 191 -2.88 -16.48 -1.44
N VAL A 192 -3.85 -17.34 -1.08
CA VAL A 192 -5.10 -16.90 -0.46
C VAL A 192 -4.81 -16.28 0.91
N LEU A 193 -4.00 -16.94 1.71
CA LEU A 193 -3.68 -16.49 3.08
C LEU A 193 -2.93 -15.15 3.08
N ILE A 194 -1.87 -15.00 2.28
CA ILE A 194 -1.10 -13.77 2.17
C ILE A 194 -1.98 -12.63 1.64
N ALA A 195 -2.75 -12.87 0.57
CA ALA A 195 -3.63 -11.84 0.00
C ALA A 195 -4.71 -11.42 0.99
N ALA A 196 -5.33 -12.39 1.69
CA ALA A 196 -6.31 -12.08 2.73
C ALA A 196 -5.70 -11.24 3.86
N ALA A 197 -4.51 -11.59 4.33
CA ALA A 197 -3.82 -10.84 5.38
C ALA A 197 -3.42 -9.42 4.96
N LEU A 198 -2.96 -9.22 3.72
CA LEU A 198 -2.63 -7.88 3.21
C LEU A 198 -3.87 -7.01 2.95
N LEU A 199 -5.02 -7.63 2.72
CA LEU A 199 -6.26 -6.93 2.34
C LEU A 199 -7.28 -6.76 3.46
N HIS A 200 -7.20 -7.54 4.57
CA HIS A 200 -8.28 -7.61 5.57
C HIS A 200 -8.70 -6.24 6.13
N ASP A 201 -7.74 -5.35 6.30
CA ASP A 201 -7.92 -3.99 6.81
C ASP A 201 -7.63 -2.90 5.76
N ALA A 202 -7.36 -3.27 4.51
CA ALA A 202 -6.99 -2.31 3.46
C ALA A 202 -8.11 -1.28 3.19
N GLY A 203 -9.37 -1.65 3.37
CA GLY A 203 -10.51 -0.75 3.22
C GLY A 203 -10.52 0.45 4.17
N LYS A 204 -9.76 0.38 5.28
CA LYS A 204 -9.54 1.52 6.19
C LYS A 204 -8.96 2.74 5.47
N ALA A 205 -8.32 2.55 4.32
CA ALA A 205 -7.88 3.64 3.45
C ALA A 205 -9.04 4.56 2.99
N ASP A 206 -10.25 4.05 2.85
CA ASP A 206 -11.43 4.84 2.50
C ASP A 206 -12.32 5.14 3.73
N ASP A 207 -12.18 4.38 4.81
CA ASP A 207 -12.93 4.59 6.05
C ASP A 207 -12.43 5.78 6.85
N TYR A 208 -11.15 6.09 6.78
CA TYR A 208 -10.54 7.15 7.55
C TYR A 208 -10.15 8.33 6.68
N ARG A 209 -10.32 9.54 7.22
CA ARG A 209 -9.86 10.79 6.62
C ARG A 209 -9.08 11.60 7.65
N LEU A 210 -8.11 12.35 7.18
CA LEU A 210 -7.45 13.35 8.04
C LEU A 210 -8.48 14.38 8.50
N THR A 211 -8.38 14.77 9.76
CA THR A 211 -9.15 15.91 10.26
C THR A 211 -8.76 17.20 9.52
N PRO A 212 -9.62 18.23 9.48
CA PRO A 212 -9.30 19.50 8.83
C PRO A 212 -8.00 20.11 9.32
N GLU A 213 -7.70 19.98 10.61
CA GLU A 213 -6.50 20.48 11.28
C GLU A 213 -5.27 19.58 11.03
N ARG A 214 -5.45 18.45 10.36
CA ARG A 214 -4.41 17.43 10.07
C ARG A 214 -3.66 16.91 11.30
N ASN A 215 -4.26 16.99 12.47
CA ASN A 215 -3.70 16.52 13.75
C ASN A 215 -4.20 15.12 14.16
N GLY A 216 -5.07 14.50 13.36
CA GLY A 216 -5.64 13.19 13.63
C GLY A 216 -6.45 12.64 12.45
N TYR A 217 -7.16 11.56 12.73
CA TYR A 217 -8.05 10.91 11.78
C TYR A 217 -9.46 10.83 12.35
N ALA A 218 -10.45 10.90 11.49
CA ALA A 218 -11.86 10.68 11.78
C ALA A 218 -12.46 9.70 10.76
N PHE A 219 -13.61 9.11 11.09
CA PHE A 219 -14.37 8.36 10.10
C PHE A 219 -14.78 9.25 8.94
N SER A 220 -14.65 8.74 7.73
CA SER A 220 -15.34 9.26 6.56
C SER A 220 -16.83 8.86 6.62
N GLU A 221 -17.68 9.47 5.81
CA GLU A 221 -19.07 9.02 5.65
C GLU A 221 -19.11 7.54 5.24
N ARG A 222 -18.23 7.11 4.34
CA ARG A 222 -18.11 5.72 3.94
C ARG A 222 -17.73 4.81 5.10
N GLY A 223 -16.80 5.22 5.94
CA GLY A 223 -16.40 4.46 7.11
C GLY A 223 -17.53 4.27 8.13
N LEU A 224 -18.43 5.27 8.25
CA LEU A 224 -19.59 5.18 9.12
C LEU A 224 -20.72 4.30 8.57
N LEU A 225 -20.92 4.30 7.25
CA LEU A 225 -22.08 3.65 6.61
C LEU A 225 -21.77 2.27 6.04
N VAL A 226 -20.55 2.01 5.59
CA VAL A 226 -20.18 0.79 4.85
C VAL A 226 -19.12 -0.04 5.60
N GLY A 227 -18.03 0.59 6.01
CA GLY A 227 -16.91 -0.04 6.73
C GLY A 227 -15.93 -0.78 5.81
N SER A 228 -14.71 -0.96 6.34
CA SER A 228 -13.52 -1.40 5.59
C SER A 228 -13.68 -2.75 4.90
N ARG A 229 -14.35 -3.69 5.55
CA ARG A 229 -14.56 -5.04 5.03
C ARG A 229 -15.36 -5.05 3.72
N HIS A 230 -16.47 -4.32 3.65
CA HIS A 230 -17.28 -4.23 2.43
C HIS A 230 -16.56 -3.39 1.36
N THR A 231 -15.84 -2.37 1.76
CA THR A 231 -14.99 -1.56 0.87
C THR A 231 -13.97 -2.42 0.13
N VAL A 232 -13.29 -3.34 0.80
CA VAL A 232 -12.33 -4.27 0.16
C VAL A 232 -13.03 -5.20 -0.84
N LEU A 233 -14.24 -5.68 -0.52
CA LEU A 233 -15.00 -6.53 -1.45
C LEU A 233 -15.34 -5.80 -2.75
N GLU A 234 -15.72 -4.54 -2.68
CA GLU A 234 -15.94 -3.71 -3.88
C GLU A 234 -14.66 -3.55 -4.70
N TRP A 235 -13.51 -3.33 -4.05
CA TRP A 235 -12.24 -3.23 -4.77
C TRP A 235 -11.87 -4.52 -5.50
N LEU A 236 -12.11 -5.66 -4.86
CA LEU A 236 -11.89 -6.97 -5.47
C LEU A 236 -12.84 -7.22 -6.64
N ALA A 237 -14.11 -6.82 -6.52
CA ALA A 237 -15.07 -6.92 -7.61
C ALA A 237 -14.67 -6.05 -8.81
N VAL A 238 -14.21 -4.83 -8.56
CA VAL A 238 -13.69 -3.93 -9.61
C VAL A 238 -12.46 -4.52 -10.28
N ALA A 239 -11.49 -5.04 -9.52
CA ALA A 239 -10.29 -5.66 -10.07
C ALA A 239 -10.64 -6.83 -11.01
N ARG A 240 -11.57 -7.69 -10.64
CA ARG A 240 -12.03 -8.77 -11.52
C ARG A 240 -12.81 -8.29 -12.74
N GLY A 241 -13.77 -7.40 -12.54
CA GLY A 241 -14.71 -6.99 -13.59
C GLY A 241 -14.11 -6.01 -14.59
N ARG A 242 -13.46 -4.95 -14.09
CA ARG A 242 -12.94 -3.86 -14.95
C ARG A 242 -11.53 -4.15 -15.46
N ASP A 243 -10.67 -4.69 -14.61
CA ASP A 243 -9.25 -4.83 -14.91
C ASP A 243 -8.91 -6.21 -15.49
N GLY A 244 -9.91 -7.10 -15.60
CA GLY A 244 -9.78 -8.41 -16.25
C GLY A 244 -8.86 -9.38 -15.48
N VAL A 245 -8.75 -9.23 -14.15
CA VAL A 245 -7.94 -10.11 -13.34
C VAL A 245 -8.60 -11.49 -13.20
N ILE A 246 -7.89 -12.53 -13.59
CA ILE A 246 -8.38 -13.92 -13.55
C ILE A 246 -7.73 -14.62 -12.34
N VAL A 247 -8.58 -14.98 -11.37
CA VAL A 247 -8.24 -15.87 -10.25
C VAL A 247 -9.20 -17.05 -10.29
N PRO A 248 -8.75 -18.30 -10.08
CA PRO A 248 -9.63 -19.46 -10.03
C PRO A 248 -10.75 -19.27 -9.01
N ASP A 249 -11.99 -19.58 -9.39
CA ASP A 249 -13.19 -19.29 -8.56
C ASP A 249 -13.09 -19.86 -7.14
N ARG A 250 -12.61 -21.08 -6.98
CA ARG A 250 -12.45 -21.69 -5.66
C ARG A 250 -11.51 -20.87 -4.76
N GLN A 251 -10.38 -20.38 -5.30
CA GLN A 251 -9.43 -19.58 -4.54
C GLN A 251 -9.97 -18.16 -4.27
N TYR A 252 -10.69 -17.59 -5.22
CA TYR A 252 -11.34 -16.31 -5.03
C TYR A 252 -12.44 -16.38 -3.96
N LEU A 253 -13.28 -17.42 -3.96
CA LEU A 253 -14.27 -17.65 -2.91
C LEU A 253 -13.62 -17.85 -1.54
N ALA A 254 -12.51 -18.59 -1.47
CA ALA A 254 -11.75 -18.75 -0.22
C ALA A 254 -11.18 -17.41 0.28
N LEU A 255 -10.69 -16.53 -0.62
CA LEU A 255 -10.26 -15.19 -0.28
C LEU A 255 -11.42 -14.34 0.28
N ILE A 256 -12.55 -14.29 -0.44
CA ILE A 256 -13.73 -13.55 0.03
C ILE A 256 -14.18 -14.07 1.38
N HIS A 257 -14.24 -15.40 1.56
CA HIS A 257 -14.63 -16.00 2.83
C HIS A 257 -13.66 -15.62 3.96
N ALA A 258 -12.33 -15.70 3.73
CA ALA A 258 -11.35 -15.31 4.73
C ALA A 258 -11.49 -13.84 5.14
N LEU A 259 -11.83 -12.94 4.21
CA LEU A 259 -12.04 -11.51 4.48
C LEU A 259 -13.36 -11.21 5.21
N THR A 260 -14.39 -12.06 5.10
CA THR A 260 -15.72 -11.79 5.62
C THR A 260 -16.09 -12.62 6.85
N ALA A 261 -15.53 -13.81 6.99
CA ALA A 261 -15.83 -14.68 8.12
C ALA A 261 -15.38 -14.08 9.46
N THR A 262 -16.19 -14.27 10.49
CA THR A 262 -15.87 -13.74 11.83
C THR A 262 -16.35 -14.75 12.88
N PRO A 263 -15.46 -15.24 13.75
CA PRO A 263 -15.85 -16.13 14.84
C PRO A 263 -16.88 -15.48 15.77
N GLY A 264 -17.92 -16.25 16.14
CA GLY A 264 -18.96 -15.79 17.06
C GLY A 264 -19.98 -14.81 16.49
N ALA A 265 -19.95 -14.52 15.17
CA ALA A 265 -20.81 -13.52 14.54
C ALA A 265 -21.98 -14.12 13.73
N SER A 266 -22.25 -15.41 13.84
CA SER A 266 -23.33 -16.11 13.10
C SER A 266 -24.73 -15.56 13.38
N ALA A 267 -24.99 -15.11 14.60
CA ALA A 267 -26.24 -14.45 14.98
C ALA A 267 -26.49 -13.12 14.22
N LEU A 268 -25.42 -12.51 13.66
CA LEU A 268 -25.49 -11.31 12.82
C LEU A 268 -25.57 -11.63 11.31
N GLY A 269 -25.78 -12.91 10.94
CA GLY A 269 -25.78 -13.35 9.56
C GLY A 269 -24.37 -13.43 8.92
N ILE A 270 -23.31 -13.23 9.69
CA ILE A 270 -21.93 -13.35 9.24
C ILE A 270 -21.49 -14.80 9.41
N ARG A 271 -20.83 -15.35 8.41
CA ARG A 271 -20.38 -16.74 8.44
C ARG A 271 -19.22 -16.94 9.40
N GLU A 272 -19.26 -18.06 10.14
CA GLU A 272 -18.10 -18.57 10.86
C GLU A 272 -16.99 -18.99 9.88
N PRO A 273 -15.71 -18.96 10.29
CA PRO A 273 -14.61 -19.48 9.48
C PRO A 273 -14.85 -20.96 9.11
N GLN A 274 -14.98 -21.22 7.80
CA GLN A 274 -15.21 -22.57 7.23
C GLN A 274 -13.98 -23.11 6.50
N THR A 275 -12.96 -22.26 6.29
CA THR A 275 -11.70 -22.65 5.66
C THR A 275 -10.56 -22.45 6.63
N ILE A 276 -9.49 -23.21 6.43
CA ILE A 276 -8.31 -23.14 7.28
C ILE A 276 -7.64 -21.76 7.18
N GLU A 277 -7.66 -21.13 6.00
CA GLU A 277 -7.14 -19.77 5.78
C GLU A 277 -7.93 -18.73 6.59
N ALA A 278 -9.25 -18.83 6.65
CA ALA A 278 -10.10 -17.93 7.44
C ALA A 278 -9.82 -18.07 8.94
N THR A 279 -9.63 -19.29 9.41
CA THR A 279 -9.28 -19.58 10.81
C THR A 279 -7.91 -19.02 11.16
N ILE A 280 -6.88 -19.29 10.34
CA ILE A 280 -5.51 -18.80 10.56
C ILE A 280 -5.49 -17.27 10.53
N LEU A 281 -6.15 -16.63 9.55
CA LEU A 281 -6.22 -15.17 9.47
C LEU A 281 -6.83 -14.56 10.74
N SER A 282 -7.92 -15.13 11.24
CA SER A 282 -8.59 -14.66 12.46
C SER A 282 -7.66 -14.72 13.69
N VAL A 283 -6.85 -15.78 13.81
CA VAL A 283 -5.86 -15.92 14.90
C VAL A 283 -4.71 -14.94 14.72
N ALA A 284 -4.11 -14.88 13.53
CA ALA A 284 -3.00 -14.00 13.22
C ALA A 284 -3.35 -12.52 13.43
N HIS A 285 -4.54 -12.11 12.98
CA HIS A 285 -5.05 -10.75 13.19
C HIS A 285 -5.15 -10.39 14.68
N ARG A 286 -5.70 -11.28 15.53
CA ARG A 286 -5.79 -11.04 16.98
C ARG A 286 -4.40 -10.92 17.61
N VAL A 287 -3.49 -11.82 17.28
CA VAL A 287 -2.12 -11.79 17.81
C VAL A 287 -1.41 -10.50 17.42
N SER A 288 -1.51 -10.06 16.15
CA SER A 288 -0.93 -8.78 15.71
C SER A 288 -1.57 -7.58 16.42
N ALA A 289 -2.89 -7.56 16.59
CA ALA A 289 -3.59 -6.49 17.29
C ALA A 289 -3.18 -6.38 18.76
N GLU A 290 -3.07 -7.51 19.46
CA GLU A 290 -2.67 -7.56 20.87
C GLU A 290 -1.19 -7.21 21.07
N SER A 291 -0.31 -7.59 20.16
CA SER A 291 1.11 -7.27 20.24
C SER A 291 1.42 -5.77 20.09
N ALA A 292 0.50 -5.01 19.51
CA ALA A 292 0.61 -3.56 19.38
C ALA A 292 0.29 -2.79 20.68
N TRP A 293 -0.27 -3.47 21.73
CA TRP A 293 -0.54 -2.86 23.03
C TRP A 293 0.68 -2.95 23.94
N PRO A 294 1.06 -1.87 24.65
CA PRO A 294 2.15 -1.97 25.62
C PRO A 294 1.74 -2.95 26.76
N PRO A 295 2.65 -3.80 27.26
CA PRO A 295 2.37 -4.85 28.23
C PRO A 295 1.72 -4.36 29.54
N SER A 296 1.84 -3.08 29.88
CA SER A 296 1.29 -2.47 31.08
C SER A 296 -0.22 -2.19 31.03
N ALA A 297 -0.85 -2.23 29.87
CA ALA A 297 -2.28 -1.92 29.74
C ALA A 297 -3.20 -3.14 29.96
N SER A 298 -2.70 -4.37 29.77
CA SER A 298 -3.52 -5.58 29.84
C SER A 298 -3.80 -6.10 31.25
N LEU A 299 -3.02 -5.71 32.26
CA LEU A 299 -3.16 -6.19 33.65
C LEU A 299 -3.87 -5.20 34.57
N ALA A 300 -4.08 -3.94 34.18
CA ALA A 300 -4.71 -2.93 35.03
C ALA A 300 -6.25 -2.84 34.91
N GLY A 301 -6.86 -3.49 33.91
CA GLY A 301 -8.27 -3.28 33.55
C GLY A 301 -9.30 -4.13 34.27
N ASN A 302 -8.93 -5.18 35.02
CA ASN A 302 -9.90 -6.17 35.54
C ASN A 302 -10.21 -6.12 37.03
N HIS A 303 -9.73 -5.13 37.79
CA HIS A 303 -9.98 -5.09 39.27
C HIS A 303 -10.88 -3.95 39.77
N GLN A 304 -11.43 -3.07 38.91
CA GLN A 304 -12.26 -1.95 39.40
C GLN A 304 -13.74 -1.96 39.01
N GLN A 305 -14.31 -3.04 38.47
CA GLN A 305 -15.76 -3.10 38.20
C GLN A 305 -16.55 -4.13 39.00
N ARG A 306 -16.05 -4.58 40.15
CA ARG A 306 -16.79 -5.54 41.03
C ARG A 306 -17.02 -5.07 42.46
N THR A 307 -17.16 -3.79 42.70
CA THR A 307 -17.63 -3.35 44.05
C THR A 307 -18.38 -2.03 43.94
N THR A 308 -19.65 -2.08 43.54
CA THR A 308 -20.70 -1.15 44.01
C THR A 308 -22.07 -1.55 43.44
N VAL A 309 -22.59 -2.70 43.88
CA VAL A 309 -24.04 -2.91 43.96
C VAL A 309 -24.27 -3.65 45.26
N SER A 310 -24.36 -2.92 46.35
CA SER A 310 -25.11 -3.37 47.56
C SER A 310 -25.33 -2.17 48.47
N ARG A 311 -26.61 -1.97 48.81
CA ARG A 311 -27.21 -1.12 49.84
C ARG A 311 -27.69 0.27 49.41
N ALA A 312 -28.95 0.32 49.05
CA ALA A 312 -29.87 1.28 49.66
C ALA A 312 -31.29 0.68 49.65
N ARG A 313 -31.81 0.62 50.85
CA ARG A 313 -33.19 0.24 51.19
C ARG A 313 -34.15 1.30 50.67
#